data_0d64e9245fbd3c07ba517637ed1a7519
#
_entry.id   0d64e9245fbd3c07ba517637ed1a7519
#
_cell.length_a   1.000
_cell.length_b   1.000
_cell.length_c   1.000
_cell.angle_alpha   90.00
_cell.angle_beta   90.00
_cell.angle_gamma   90.00
#
_symmetry.space_group_name_H-M   'P 1'
#
loop_
_entity.id
_entity.type
_entity.pdbx_description
1 polymer ?
#
loop_
_entity_poly.entity_id
_entity_poly.type
_entity_poly.pdbx_seq_one_letter_code
_entity_poly.pdbx_strand_id
1 'polypeptide(L)'
;MHRFPVGFWNYPSIDSMEVSEVKLWADCGMTVTMSPTLPIREDAIKKLQAMLDECTKYGLRLIIRDPRLSWDGAADDPEGYREKFRVSMREFGHHPATYGFFVGDEPSTEKQFRDCKCALRIQKEEAPHLVGFLNFLPYWPGMEKDIFGGKEFSVWAKEFTQDSDCRMMSYDCYTQLNPEEEGVDRYFLNLNKFMKASKSAGIPLWTTLLSVGHFRYRVPTEDDLRWQFNTAVASGCKGIHWFFFYGQNFRNYRGAPISPYGEKTIAYDWMKLLHRTFHDNHASLMSALTHKETYHTHKAYGEYELFHENAHATIKTMESQHNVPGIISFFEDENGKEYIAIVNNSPFESDLFTLSISKQVSCVFLIHQNGEYEEDMRISHHDAIFEETDSSIRAGVYLAPGQMEIFRLEV
;
A
#
# COMPACT_ATOMS: atom_id res chain seq x y z
N MET A 1 -1.00 -14.43 -13.24
CA MET A 1 -0.80 -12.99 -12.96
C MET A 1 -0.77 -12.78 -11.46
N HIS A 2 0.26 -12.13 -10.94
CA HIS A 2 0.27 -11.71 -9.55
C HIS A 2 -0.67 -10.50 -9.41
N ARG A 3 -1.76 -10.66 -8.67
CA ARG A 3 -2.65 -9.54 -8.35
C ARG A 3 -1.96 -8.58 -7.39
N PHE A 4 -2.17 -7.26 -7.54
CA PHE A 4 -1.68 -6.26 -6.59
C PHE A 4 -2.19 -6.60 -5.17
N PRO A 5 -1.31 -6.64 -4.16
CA PRO A 5 -1.69 -6.97 -2.80
C PRO A 5 -2.58 -5.90 -2.17
N VAL A 6 -3.81 -6.28 -1.84
CA VAL A 6 -4.77 -5.48 -1.06
C VAL A 6 -5.32 -6.37 0.05
N GLY A 7 -5.25 -5.91 1.30
CA GLY A 7 -5.68 -6.68 2.45
C GLY A 7 -6.07 -5.82 3.64
N PHE A 8 -6.15 -6.43 4.80
CA PHE A 8 -6.50 -5.75 6.04
C PHE A 8 -5.92 -6.45 7.28
N TRP A 9 -5.82 -5.71 8.37
CA TRP A 9 -5.53 -6.22 9.69
C TRP A 9 -6.75 -6.93 10.25
N ASN A 10 -6.58 -8.22 10.58
CA ASN A 10 -7.66 -9.08 11.05
C ASN A 10 -7.49 -9.37 12.55
N TYR A 11 -8.25 -8.67 13.40
CA TYR A 11 -8.19 -8.79 14.85
C TYR A 11 -9.10 -9.86 15.44
N PRO A 12 -10.29 -10.19 14.88
CA PRO A 12 -11.14 -11.28 15.38
C PRO A 12 -10.39 -12.58 15.58
N SER A 13 -10.82 -13.34 16.58
CA SER A 13 -10.38 -14.73 16.73
C SER A 13 -11.02 -15.59 15.65
N ILE A 14 -10.31 -16.61 15.19
CA ILE A 14 -10.86 -17.61 14.26
C ILE A 14 -12.12 -18.28 14.80
N ASP A 15 -12.29 -18.32 16.13
CA ASP A 15 -13.48 -18.88 16.77
C ASP A 15 -14.77 -18.10 16.46
N SER A 16 -14.65 -16.80 16.27
CA SER A 16 -15.77 -15.91 15.98
C SER A 16 -16.02 -15.71 14.50
N MET A 17 -15.26 -16.36 13.62
CA MET A 17 -15.37 -16.22 12.17
C MET A 17 -15.85 -17.50 11.52
N GLU A 18 -16.58 -17.36 10.41
CA GLU A 18 -16.94 -18.51 9.57
C GLU A 18 -16.00 -18.63 8.37
N VAL A 19 -15.78 -19.84 7.87
CA VAL A 19 -14.95 -20.08 6.67
C VAL A 19 -15.50 -19.32 5.45
N SER A 20 -16.81 -19.15 5.37
CA SER A 20 -17.51 -18.40 4.32
C SER A 20 -17.20 -16.90 4.29
N GLU A 21 -16.62 -16.33 5.36
CA GLU A 21 -16.16 -14.92 5.41
C GLU A 21 -15.10 -14.62 4.32
N VAL A 22 -14.35 -15.61 3.88
CA VAL A 22 -13.38 -15.48 2.79
C VAL A 22 -14.03 -14.95 1.52
N LYS A 23 -15.29 -15.36 1.22
CA LYS A 23 -16.03 -14.82 0.10
C LYS A 23 -16.31 -13.31 0.26
N LEU A 24 -16.60 -12.86 1.47
CA LEU A 24 -16.82 -11.44 1.76
C LEU A 24 -15.56 -10.61 1.46
N TRP A 25 -14.38 -11.14 1.79
CA TRP A 25 -13.09 -10.50 1.49
C TRP A 25 -12.84 -10.43 -0.01
N ALA A 26 -13.06 -11.53 -0.71
CA ALA A 26 -12.94 -11.60 -2.17
C ALA A 26 -13.90 -10.62 -2.88
N ASP A 27 -15.15 -10.58 -2.45
CA ASP A 27 -16.17 -9.67 -2.98
C ASP A 27 -15.81 -8.18 -2.77
N CYS A 28 -15.08 -7.87 -1.69
CA CYS A 28 -14.53 -6.53 -1.41
C CYS A 28 -13.24 -6.23 -2.21
N GLY A 29 -12.72 -7.16 -3.00
CA GLY A 29 -11.51 -6.98 -3.81
C GLY A 29 -10.20 -7.20 -3.06
N MET A 30 -10.23 -7.87 -1.90
CA MET A 30 -9.00 -8.26 -1.20
C MET A 30 -8.25 -9.36 -1.97
N THR A 31 -6.93 -9.37 -1.87
CA THR A 31 -6.05 -10.32 -2.57
C THR A 31 -5.04 -10.98 -1.64
N VAL A 32 -4.46 -10.22 -0.71
CA VAL A 32 -3.54 -10.72 0.33
C VAL A 32 -3.92 -10.08 1.66
N THR A 33 -4.45 -10.83 2.61
CA THR A 33 -4.89 -10.29 3.90
C THR A 33 -4.32 -11.08 5.08
N MET A 34 -4.46 -10.57 6.30
CA MET A 34 -4.06 -11.31 7.48
C MET A 34 -5.10 -12.38 7.83
N SER A 35 -4.64 -13.53 8.33
CA SER A 35 -5.52 -14.49 8.95
C SER A 35 -6.13 -13.94 10.25
N PRO A 36 -7.26 -14.48 10.72
CA PRO A 36 -7.72 -14.25 12.08
C PRO A 36 -6.65 -14.63 13.11
N THR A 37 -6.79 -14.17 14.35
CA THR A 37 -5.93 -14.63 15.43
C THR A 37 -6.19 -16.11 15.72
N LEU A 38 -5.11 -16.87 15.91
CA LEU A 38 -5.14 -18.33 15.99
C LEU A 38 -4.86 -18.81 17.42
N PRO A 39 -5.84 -19.32 18.17
CA PRO A 39 -5.57 -20.12 19.36
C PRO A 39 -4.88 -21.45 18.98
N ILE A 40 -3.84 -21.84 19.72
CA ILE A 40 -3.09 -23.06 19.41
C ILE A 40 -3.82 -24.28 19.96
N ARG A 41 -4.77 -24.79 19.16
CA ARG A 41 -5.53 -25.99 19.38
C ARG A 41 -6.00 -26.61 18.07
N GLU A 42 -6.22 -27.91 18.04
CA GLU A 42 -6.42 -28.70 16.82
C GLU A 42 -7.60 -28.22 15.97
N ASP A 43 -8.75 -27.91 16.59
CA ASP A 43 -9.95 -27.44 15.90
C ASP A 43 -9.76 -26.08 15.24
N ALA A 44 -9.05 -25.14 15.90
CA ALA A 44 -8.71 -23.84 15.34
C ALA A 44 -7.71 -23.96 14.18
N ILE A 45 -6.72 -24.84 14.29
CA ILE A 45 -5.76 -25.14 13.22
C ILE A 45 -6.50 -25.68 11.99
N LYS A 46 -7.39 -26.70 12.18
CA LYS A 46 -8.20 -27.26 11.09
C LYS A 46 -9.12 -26.22 10.46
N LYS A 47 -9.70 -25.30 11.24
CA LYS A 47 -10.54 -24.23 10.74
C LYS A 47 -9.74 -23.25 9.88
N LEU A 48 -8.51 -22.89 10.29
CA LEU A 48 -7.63 -22.03 9.47
C LEU A 48 -7.20 -22.74 8.18
N GLN A 49 -6.93 -24.03 8.21
CA GLN A 49 -6.66 -24.83 7.00
C GLN A 49 -7.86 -24.80 6.03
N ALA A 50 -9.08 -24.97 6.55
CA ALA A 50 -10.30 -24.85 5.75
C ALA A 50 -10.50 -23.42 5.18
N MET A 51 -10.10 -22.36 5.90
CA MET A 51 -10.09 -20.99 5.37
C MET A 51 -9.05 -20.81 4.26
N LEU A 52 -7.88 -21.43 4.34
CA LEU A 52 -6.89 -21.43 3.27
C LEU A 52 -7.42 -22.15 2.01
N ASP A 53 -8.09 -23.29 2.18
CA ASP A 53 -8.78 -23.98 1.07
C ASP A 53 -9.80 -23.07 0.41
N GLU A 54 -10.60 -22.36 1.20
CA GLU A 54 -11.58 -21.39 0.69
C GLU A 54 -10.91 -20.21 -0.02
N CYS A 55 -9.81 -19.68 0.52
CA CYS A 55 -9.00 -18.63 -0.11
C CYS A 55 -8.53 -19.03 -1.52
N THR A 56 -8.14 -20.28 -1.71
CA THR A 56 -7.70 -20.80 -3.02
C THR A 56 -8.79 -20.67 -4.09
N LYS A 57 -10.06 -20.87 -3.74
CA LYS A 57 -11.19 -20.77 -4.68
C LYS A 57 -11.36 -19.35 -5.26
N TYR A 58 -10.99 -18.34 -4.47
CA TYR A 58 -11.12 -16.92 -4.87
C TYR A 58 -9.79 -16.29 -5.28
N GLY A 59 -8.69 -17.03 -5.26
CA GLY A 59 -7.36 -16.51 -5.54
C GLY A 59 -6.83 -15.55 -4.49
N LEU A 60 -7.32 -15.67 -3.24
CA LEU A 60 -6.82 -14.95 -2.06
C LEU A 60 -5.63 -15.69 -1.45
N ARG A 61 -4.76 -14.94 -0.76
CA ARG A 61 -3.67 -15.49 0.03
C ARG A 61 -3.67 -14.86 1.44
N LEU A 62 -3.15 -15.60 2.42
CA LEU A 62 -3.11 -15.16 3.81
C LEU A 62 -1.69 -14.98 4.32
N ILE A 63 -1.48 -13.89 5.06
CA ILE A 63 -0.38 -13.73 6.00
C ILE A 63 -0.83 -14.36 7.32
N ILE A 64 -0.22 -15.47 7.68
CA ILE A 64 -0.65 -16.28 8.84
C ILE A 64 -0.21 -15.61 10.15
N ARG A 65 -1.16 -15.31 11.03
CA ARG A 65 -0.93 -14.79 12.38
C ARG A 65 -0.86 -15.95 13.38
N ASP A 66 0.29 -16.60 13.43
CA ASP A 66 0.56 -17.67 14.38
C ASP A 66 1.25 -17.10 15.62
N PRO A 67 0.66 -17.16 16.82
CA PRO A 67 1.25 -16.58 18.02
C PRO A 67 2.56 -17.26 18.46
N ARG A 68 2.86 -18.46 17.95
CA ARG A 68 4.15 -19.14 18.17
C ARG A 68 5.31 -18.42 17.50
N LEU A 69 5.02 -17.57 16.49
CA LEU A 69 6.00 -16.90 15.62
C LEU A 69 6.21 -15.43 15.96
N SER A 70 5.73 -14.98 17.14
CA SER A 70 6.13 -13.66 17.65
C SER A 70 7.66 -13.57 17.74
N TRP A 71 8.23 -12.40 17.40
CA TRP A 71 9.67 -12.16 17.50
C TRP A 71 10.23 -12.32 18.92
N ASP A 72 9.39 -12.17 19.96
CA ASP A 72 9.85 -12.11 21.36
C ASP A 72 10.75 -13.29 21.72
N GLY A 73 12.01 -12.97 22.07
CA GLY A 73 13.03 -13.92 22.47
C GLY A 73 13.60 -14.76 21.32
N ALA A 74 13.30 -14.46 20.06
CA ALA A 74 13.82 -15.22 18.92
C ALA A 74 15.36 -15.19 18.85
N ALA A 75 15.99 -14.08 19.21
CA ALA A 75 17.45 -13.99 19.27
C ALA A 75 18.06 -14.61 20.55
N ASP A 76 17.27 -14.77 21.59
CA ASP A 76 17.71 -15.41 22.85
C ASP A 76 17.65 -16.95 22.72
N ASP A 77 16.68 -17.51 21.91
CA ASP A 77 16.55 -18.92 21.61
C ASP A 77 16.23 -19.13 20.12
N PRO A 78 17.22 -19.00 19.21
CA PRO A 78 17.01 -19.13 17.77
C PRO A 78 16.53 -20.56 17.36
N GLU A 79 17.03 -21.59 17.99
CA GLU A 79 16.63 -22.97 17.65
C GLU A 79 15.22 -23.30 18.13
N GLY A 80 14.83 -22.83 19.30
CA GLY A 80 13.45 -22.92 19.76
C GLY A 80 12.48 -22.17 18.85
N TYR A 81 12.85 -20.99 18.35
CA TYR A 81 12.06 -20.27 17.35
C TYR A 81 11.97 -21.06 16.04
N ARG A 82 13.08 -21.62 15.56
CA ARG A 82 13.16 -22.45 14.33
C ARG A 82 12.22 -23.66 14.41
N GLU A 83 12.22 -24.38 15.53
CA GLU A 83 11.34 -25.53 15.72
C GLU A 83 9.84 -25.11 15.71
N LYS A 84 9.48 -24.01 16.36
CA LYS A 84 8.12 -23.44 16.28
C LYS A 84 7.75 -23.10 14.83
N PHE A 85 8.67 -22.47 14.08
CA PHE A 85 8.45 -22.14 12.68
C PHE A 85 8.24 -23.39 11.82
N ARG A 86 9.03 -24.46 12.02
CA ARG A 86 8.85 -25.72 11.33
C ARG A 86 7.49 -26.39 11.62
N VAL A 87 6.97 -26.22 12.85
CA VAL A 87 5.60 -26.69 13.18
C VAL A 87 4.59 -25.91 12.33
N SER A 88 4.65 -24.58 12.33
CA SER A 88 3.76 -23.72 11.53
C SER A 88 3.88 -23.99 10.03
N MET A 89 5.08 -24.28 9.55
CA MET A 89 5.32 -24.66 8.15
C MET A 89 4.60 -25.98 7.78
N ARG A 90 4.64 -26.99 8.64
CA ARG A 90 3.91 -28.24 8.41
C ARG A 90 2.40 -28.06 8.40
N GLU A 91 1.88 -27.14 9.22
CA GLU A 91 0.44 -26.89 9.34
C GLU A 91 -0.11 -25.99 8.23
N PHE A 92 0.66 -24.97 7.79
CA PHE A 92 0.16 -23.92 6.91
C PHE A 92 1.10 -23.58 5.74
N GLY A 93 2.42 -23.71 5.90
CA GLY A 93 3.43 -23.12 5.01
C GLY A 93 3.43 -23.70 3.60
N HIS A 94 3.01 -24.94 3.43
CA HIS A 94 2.95 -25.60 2.12
C HIS A 94 1.64 -25.37 1.37
N HIS A 95 0.67 -24.67 2.00
CA HIS A 95 -0.60 -24.38 1.36
C HIS A 95 -0.46 -23.26 0.31
N PRO A 96 -1.02 -23.41 -0.93
CA PRO A 96 -0.86 -22.42 -2.01
C PRO A 96 -1.42 -21.04 -1.67
N ALA A 97 -2.42 -20.97 -0.78
CA ALA A 97 -2.97 -19.71 -0.29
C ALA A 97 -2.16 -19.08 0.86
N THR A 98 -1.08 -19.69 1.32
CA THR A 98 -0.19 -19.04 2.27
C THR A 98 0.73 -18.05 1.54
N TYR A 99 0.65 -16.77 1.92
CA TYR A 99 1.53 -15.71 1.43
C TYR A 99 2.80 -15.62 2.25
N GLY A 100 2.66 -15.75 3.56
CA GLY A 100 3.76 -15.66 4.51
C GLY A 100 3.28 -15.72 5.95
N PHE A 101 4.17 -15.36 6.86
CA PHE A 101 3.90 -15.37 8.30
C PHE A 101 4.13 -14.00 8.92
N PHE A 102 3.21 -13.62 9.82
CA PHE A 102 3.32 -12.39 10.59
C PHE A 102 4.40 -12.55 11.67
N VAL A 103 5.41 -11.70 11.62
CA VAL A 103 6.52 -11.67 12.59
C VAL A 103 6.16 -10.77 13.77
N GLY A 104 5.56 -9.61 13.49
CA GLY A 104 5.18 -8.67 14.53
C GLY A 104 4.87 -7.26 14.05
N ASP A 105 4.67 -6.36 15.02
CA ASP A 105 4.16 -5.02 14.85
C ASP A 105 4.95 -4.02 15.68
N GLU A 106 5.38 -2.94 15.05
CA GLU A 106 5.95 -1.75 15.65
C GLU A 106 7.14 -1.98 16.64
N PRO A 107 8.22 -2.69 16.21
CA PRO A 107 9.41 -2.78 17.05
C PRO A 107 10.00 -1.38 17.26
N SER A 108 10.38 -1.08 18.52
CA SER A 108 10.83 0.26 18.90
C SER A 108 12.10 0.26 19.78
N THR A 109 12.64 -0.91 20.12
CA THR A 109 13.83 -1.05 20.93
C THR A 109 14.89 -1.89 20.22
N GLU A 110 16.16 -1.68 20.59
CA GLU A 110 17.27 -2.45 20.04
C GLU A 110 17.08 -3.97 20.23
N LYS A 111 16.57 -4.40 21.39
CA LYS A 111 16.26 -5.80 21.66
C LYS A 111 15.22 -6.33 20.68
N GLN A 112 14.11 -5.60 20.47
CA GLN A 112 13.05 -5.99 19.55
C GLN A 112 13.57 -6.08 18.11
N PHE A 113 14.38 -5.11 17.65
CA PHE A 113 14.99 -5.18 16.32
C PHE A 113 15.93 -6.38 16.16
N ARG A 114 16.71 -6.72 17.21
CA ARG A 114 17.56 -7.92 17.19
C ARG A 114 16.71 -9.20 17.06
N ASP A 115 15.65 -9.29 17.83
CA ASP A 115 14.72 -10.42 17.80
C ASP A 115 13.99 -10.51 16.45
N CYS A 116 13.50 -9.40 15.88
CA CYS A 116 12.92 -9.33 14.54
C CYS A 116 13.88 -9.81 13.44
N LYS A 117 15.14 -9.34 13.48
CA LYS A 117 16.18 -9.77 12.52
C LYS A 117 16.41 -11.27 12.59
N CYS A 118 16.46 -11.85 13.78
CA CYS A 118 16.62 -13.29 13.96
C CYS A 118 15.43 -14.06 13.41
N ALA A 119 14.20 -13.65 13.75
CA ALA A 119 12.97 -14.27 13.30
C ALA A 119 12.83 -14.24 11.77
N LEU A 120 13.05 -13.08 11.15
CA LEU A 120 12.98 -12.91 9.68
C LEU A 120 14.01 -13.78 8.96
N ARG A 121 15.26 -13.83 9.45
CA ARG A 121 16.33 -14.66 8.89
C ARG A 121 15.97 -16.14 8.94
N ILE A 122 15.50 -16.63 10.10
CA ILE A 122 15.08 -18.03 10.25
C ILE A 122 13.94 -18.35 9.28
N GLN A 123 12.91 -17.49 9.20
CA GLN A 123 11.80 -17.69 8.26
C GLN A 123 12.30 -17.73 6.81
N LYS A 124 13.25 -16.87 6.44
CA LYS A 124 13.84 -16.85 5.10
C LYS A 124 14.64 -18.11 4.79
N GLU A 125 15.43 -18.59 5.74
CA GLU A 125 16.22 -19.83 5.60
C GLU A 125 15.33 -21.07 5.42
N GLU A 126 14.29 -21.20 6.24
CA GLU A 126 13.40 -22.37 6.24
C GLU A 126 12.34 -22.32 5.13
N ALA A 127 11.92 -21.12 4.71
CA ALA A 127 10.85 -20.92 3.72
C ALA A 127 11.16 -19.76 2.76
N PRO A 128 12.16 -19.90 1.87
CA PRO A 128 12.60 -18.81 1.00
C PRO A 128 11.54 -18.31 0.01
N HIS A 129 10.47 -19.03 -0.19
CA HIS A 129 9.35 -18.66 -1.07
C HIS A 129 8.21 -17.89 -0.37
N LEU A 130 8.21 -17.83 0.97
CA LEU A 130 7.24 -17.10 1.77
C LEU A 130 7.79 -15.76 2.28
N VAL A 131 6.89 -14.88 2.71
CA VAL A 131 7.24 -13.56 3.22
C VAL A 131 7.12 -13.55 4.75
N GLY A 132 8.18 -13.11 5.44
CA GLY A 132 8.09 -12.68 6.82
C GLY A 132 7.53 -11.26 6.87
N PHE A 133 6.31 -11.09 7.38
CA PHE A 133 5.64 -9.79 7.44
C PHE A 133 5.92 -9.10 8.77
N LEU A 134 6.65 -7.99 8.71
CA LEU A 134 6.92 -7.09 9.84
C LEU A 134 6.36 -5.71 9.50
N ASN A 135 5.53 -5.14 10.39
CA ASN A 135 5.07 -3.77 10.28
C ASN A 135 5.95 -2.86 11.14
N PHE A 136 6.48 -1.78 10.56
CA PHE A 136 7.31 -0.81 11.27
C PHE A 136 6.46 0.33 11.83
N LEU A 137 6.91 0.92 12.93
CA LEU A 137 6.41 2.19 13.44
C LEU A 137 6.45 3.29 12.38
N PRO A 138 5.48 4.21 12.37
CA PRO A 138 5.63 5.43 11.58
C PRO A 138 6.87 6.21 12.00
N TYR A 139 7.51 6.84 11.02
CA TYR A 139 8.67 7.71 11.27
C TYR A 139 8.22 9.05 11.88
N TRP A 140 8.99 9.53 12.85
CA TRP A 140 8.91 10.91 13.35
C TRP A 140 10.30 11.50 13.52
N PRO A 141 10.48 12.83 13.38
CA PRO A 141 11.77 13.49 13.59
C PRO A 141 12.36 13.20 14.96
N GLY A 142 13.62 12.81 15.01
CA GLY A 142 14.33 12.43 16.23
C GLY A 142 14.53 10.92 16.43
N MET A 143 13.81 10.08 15.69
CA MET A 143 14.01 8.62 15.75
C MET A 143 15.44 8.18 15.43
N GLU A 144 16.15 8.95 14.61
CA GLU A 144 17.55 8.70 14.30
C GLU A 144 18.40 8.57 15.57
N LYS A 145 18.18 9.47 16.53
CA LYS A 145 18.90 9.45 17.81
C LYS A 145 18.35 8.40 18.77
N ASP A 146 17.02 8.32 18.86
CA ASP A 146 16.34 7.59 19.93
C ASP A 146 16.20 6.09 19.60
N ILE A 147 16.12 5.72 18.31
CA ILE A 147 15.80 4.37 17.86
C ILE A 147 16.86 3.81 16.90
N PHE A 148 17.43 4.64 16.00
CA PHE A 148 18.31 4.16 14.93
C PHE A 148 19.82 4.33 15.23
N GLY A 149 20.19 4.60 16.49
CA GLY A 149 21.57 4.71 16.93
C GLY A 149 22.35 5.85 16.26
N GLY A 150 21.68 6.96 15.94
CA GLY A 150 22.25 8.13 15.28
C GLY A 150 22.38 8.02 13.77
N LYS A 151 21.87 6.94 13.16
CA LYS A 151 21.89 6.74 11.70
C LYS A 151 20.69 7.40 11.05
N GLU A 152 20.87 7.92 9.85
CA GLU A 152 19.78 8.33 8.99
C GLU A 152 18.89 7.12 8.66
N PHE A 153 17.56 7.35 8.52
CA PHE A 153 16.57 6.28 8.42
C PHE A 153 16.82 5.32 7.24
N SER A 154 17.16 5.83 6.07
CA SER A 154 17.39 4.98 4.89
C SER A 154 18.66 4.11 5.03
N VAL A 155 19.67 4.62 5.71
CA VAL A 155 20.91 3.88 6.01
C VAL A 155 20.61 2.76 6.99
N TRP A 156 19.91 3.08 8.09
CA TRP A 156 19.50 2.10 9.09
C TRP A 156 18.61 1.01 8.49
N ALA A 157 17.61 1.40 7.69
CA ALA A 157 16.68 0.48 7.07
C ALA A 157 17.39 -0.50 6.10
N LYS A 158 18.36 0.00 5.33
CA LYS A 158 19.19 -0.83 4.45
C LYS A 158 19.99 -1.86 5.25
N GLU A 159 20.66 -1.45 6.31
CA GLU A 159 21.39 -2.36 7.20
C GLU A 159 20.45 -3.38 7.87
N PHE A 160 19.29 -2.92 8.40
CA PHE A 160 18.28 -3.82 8.96
C PHE A 160 17.88 -4.89 7.97
N THR A 161 17.58 -4.49 6.73
CA THR A 161 17.15 -5.39 5.66
C THR A 161 18.22 -6.41 5.29
N GLN A 162 19.48 -5.97 5.18
CA GLN A 162 20.61 -6.85 4.89
C GLN A 162 20.87 -7.85 6.02
N ASP A 163 20.77 -7.40 7.27
CA ASP A 163 21.00 -8.25 8.45
C ASP A 163 19.86 -9.24 8.72
N SER A 164 18.64 -8.95 8.28
CA SER A 164 17.45 -9.75 8.56
C SER A 164 16.98 -10.60 7.38
N ASP A 165 17.53 -10.38 6.18
CA ASP A 165 16.97 -10.90 4.92
C ASP A 165 15.48 -10.49 4.72
N CYS A 166 15.08 -9.34 5.25
CA CYS A 166 13.73 -8.79 5.08
C CYS A 166 13.43 -8.57 3.59
N ARG A 167 12.26 -9.02 3.13
CA ARG A 167 11.92 -9.06 1.70
C ARG A 167 10.89 -8.02 1.28
N MET A 168 10.30 -7.35 2.24
CA MET A 168 9.38 -6.25 2.03
C MET A 168 9.38 -5.36 3.27
N MET A 169 9.14 -4.09 3.07
CA MET A 169 8.94 -3.14 4.14
C MET A 169 7.47 -2.81 4.26
N SER A 170 6.91 -2.80 5.47
CA SER A 170 5.55 -2.36 5.75
C SER A 170 5.55 -1.40 6.92
N TYR A 171 4.72 -0.38 6.86
CA TYR A 171 4.52 0.58 7.94
C TYR A 171 3.08 1.07 7.94
N ASP A 172 2.67 1.74 9.01
CA ASP A 172 1.43 2.46 9.10
C ASP A 172 1.62 3.93 9.49
N CYS A 173 0.77 4.80 8.97
CA CYS A 173 0.67 6.19 9.38
C CYS A 173 -0.73 6.71 9.05
N TYR A 174 -1.46 7.21 10.04
CA TYR A 174 -2.87 7.62 9.90
C TYR A 174 -3.08 9.11 10.11
N THR A 175 -2.02 9.89 10.22
CA THR A 175 -2.09 11.31 10.57
C THR A 175 -2.85 12.17 9.56
N GLN A 176 -2.97 11.74 8.31
CA GLN A 176 -3.75 12.38 7.26
C GLN A 176 -5.26 12.50 7.61
N LEU A 177 -5.75 11.68 8.53
CA LEU A 177 -7.14 11.74 9.01
C LEU A 177 -7.31 12.55 10.32
N ASN A 178 -6.25 13.19 10.80
CA ASN A 178 -6.38 14.26 11.76
C ASN A 178 -7.01 15.48 11.09
N PRO A 179 -7.81 16.29 11.82
CA PRO A 179 -8.43 17.49 11.26
C PRO A 179 -7.43 18.63 10.97
N GLU A 180 -6.15 18.45 11.28
CA GLU A 180 -5.09 19.44 11.14
C GLU A 180 -4.25 19.18 9.88
N GLU A 181 -3.85 20.24 9.17
CA GLU A 181 -3.06 20.14 7.94
C GLU A 181 -1.69 19.48 8.16
N GLU A 182 -1.08 19.66 9.33
CA GLU A 182 0.17 19.00 9.72
C GLU A 182 0.08 17.47 9.63
N GLY A 183 -1.12 16.90 9.81
CA GLY A 183 -1.34 15.47 9.66
C GLY A 183 -1.10 14.97 8.24
N VAL A 184 -1.45 15.74 7.23
CA VAL A 184 -1.18 15.44 5.81
C VAL A 184 0.32 15.49 5.51
N ASP A 185 1.01 16.50 6.03
CA ASP A 185 2.46 16.63 5.87
C ASP A 185 3.20 15.41 6.46
N ARG A 186 2.82 15.00 7.66
CA ARG A 186 3.41 13.83 8.33
C ARG A 186 3.11 12.51 7.60
N TYR A 187 1.92 12.36 7.02
CA TYR A 187 1.60 11.22 6.16
C TYR A 187 2.56 11.12 4.97
N PHE A 188 2.75 12.21 4.24
CA PHE A 188 3.67 12.24 3.09
C PHE A 188 5.14 12.13 3.50
N LEU A 189 5.52 12.67 4.67
CA LEU A 189 6.87 12.49 5.21
C LEU A 189 7.18 11.00 5.40
N ASN A 190 6.25 10.25 5.99
CA ASN A 190 6.39 8.81 6.16
C ASN A 190 6.49 8.10 4.82
N LEU A 191 5.59 8.39 3.89
CA LEU A 191 5.56 7.78 2.57
C LEU A 191 6.89 8.00 1.82
N ASN A 192 7.43 9.22 1.85
CA ASN A 192 8.72 9.58 1.25
C ASN A 192 9.90 8.86 1.92
N LYS A 193 9.98 8.89 3.27
CA LYS A 193 11.07 8.24 4.03
C LYS A 193 11.10 6.73 3.80
N PHE A 194 9.95 6.06 3.91
CA PHE A 194 9.86 4.62 3.70
C PHE A 194 10.08 4.23 2.23
N MET A 195 9.65 5.05 1.26
CA MET A 195 9.94 4.80 -0.15
C MET A 195 11.45 4.90 -0.45
N LYS A 196 12.12 5.94 0.05
CA LYS A 196 13.58 6.07 -0.09
C LYS A 196 14.31 4.88 0.56
N ALA A 197 13.86 4.45 1.74
CA ALA A 197 14.41 3.32 2.46
C ALA A 197 14.23 2.00 1.67
N SER A 198 13.03 1.71 1.19
CA SER A 198 12.71 0.50 0.42
C SER A 198 13.49 0.44 -0.90
N LYS A 199 13.58 1.56 -1.63
CA LYS A 199 14.42 1.67 -2.84
C LYS A 199 15.89 1.40 -2.55
N SER A 200 16.45 2.00 -1.47
CA SER A 200 17.84 1.79 -1.05
C SER A 200 18.12 0.33 -0.70
N ALA A 201 17.14 -0.36 -0.14
CA ALA A 201 17.21 -1.78 0.20
C ALA A 201 16.86 -2.73 -0.96
N GLY A 202 16.30 -2.23 -2.05
CA GLY A 202 15.89 -3.03 -3.22
C GLY A 202 14.70 -3.94 -2.96
N ILE A 203 13.79 -3.56 -2.03
CA ILE A 203 12.62 -4.36 -1.65
C ILE A 203 11.32 -3.55 -1.82
N PRO A 204 10.15 -4.21 -2.02
CA PRO A 204 8.89 -3.50 -2.16
C PRO A 204 8.46 -2.85 -0.83
N LEU A 205 7.76 -1.71 -0.96
CA LEU A 205 7.08 -1.03 0.13
C LEU A 205 5.60 -1.36 0.12
N TRP A 206 5.06 -1.71 1.30
CA TRP A 206 3.64 -1.75 1.60
C TRP A 206 3.31 -0.69 2.64
N THR A 207 2.07 -0.25 2.68
CA THR A 207 1.59 0.65 3.74
C THR A 207 0.23 0.22 4.26
N THR A 208 -0.01 0.48 5.53
CA THR A 208 -1.33 0.29 6.14
C THR A 208 -2.03 1.65 6.21
N LEU A 209 -3.22 1.72 5.62
CA LEU A 209 -4.09 2.88 5.53
C LEU A 209 -5.27 2.75 6.49
N LEU A 210 -5.91 3.85 6.84
CA LEU A 210 -6.97 3.87 7.83
C LEU A 210 -8.36 3.74 7.18
N SER A 211 -9.14 2.73 7.63
CA SER A 211 -10.53 2.51 7.22
C SER A 211 -11.55 2.72 8.34
N VAL A 212 -11.10 3.10 9.53
CA VAL A 212 -11.94 3.29 10.72
C VAL A 212 -11.60 4.60 11.44
N GLY A 213 -12.56 5.23 12.09
CA GLY A 213 -12.25 6.29 13.04
C GLY A 213 -11.81 5.72 14.38
N HIS A 214 -10.70 6.22 14.95
CA HIS A 214 -10.26 5.90 16.31
C HIS A 214 -9.32 6.98 16.85
N PHE A 215 -9.11 7.03 18.14
CA PHE A 215 -8.40 8.13 18.78
C PHE A 215 -8.93 9.50 18.29
N ARG A 216 -8.07 10.36 17.80
CA ARG A 216 -8.42 11.67 17.19
C ARG A 216 -8.73 11.55 15.69
N TYR A 217 -8.45 10.42 15.07
CA TYR A 217 -8.68 10.21 13.64
C TYR A 217 -10.18 10.15 13.35
N ARG A 218 -10.62 10.91 12.36
CA ARG A 218 -12.01 10.90 11.89
C ARG A 218 -12.33 9.62 11.11
N VAL A 219 -13.60 9.33 10.96
CA VAL A 219 -14.06 8.25 10.07
C VAL A 219 -13.74 8.66 8.62
N PRO A 220 -13.07 7.82 7.84
CA PRO A 220 -12.83 8.11 6.43
C PRO A 220 -14.13 8.18 5.62
N THR A 221 -14.19 9.11 4.68
CA THR A 221 -15.20 9.18 3.63
C THR A 221 -14.77 8.32 2.43
N GLU A 222 -15.62 8.19 1.41
CA GLU A 222 -15.26 7.55 0.14
C GLU A 222 -14.04 8.21 -0.50
N ASP A 223 -14.03 9.56 -0.52
CA ASP A 223 -12.94 10.35 -1.08
C ASP A 223 -11.64 10.18 -0.30
N ASP A 224 -11.70 10.08 1.03
CA ASP A 224 -10.53 9.78 1.85
C ASP A 224 -9.93 8.39 1.56
N LEU A 225 -10.78 7.39 1.38
CA LEU A 225 -10.32 6.03 1.05
C LEU A 225 -9.62 6.03 -0.31
N ARG A 226 -10.21 6.69 -1.32
CA ARG A 226 -9.63 6.82 -2.66
C ARG A 226 -8.32 7.62 -2.63
N TRP A 227 -8.29 8.73 -1.91
CA TRP A 227 -7.13 9.60 -1.79
C TRP A 227 -5.95 8.87 -1.13
N GLN A 228 -6.16 8.22 0.02
CA GLN A 228 -5.11 7.44 0.70
C GLN A 228 -4.54 6.36 -0.22
N PHE A 229 -5.43 5.59 -0.85
CA PHE A 229 -5.06 4.47 -1.70
C PHE A 229 -4.22 4.92 -2.89
N ASN A 230 -4.73 5.89 -3.65
CA ASN A 230 -4.10 6.32 -4.89
C ASN A 230 -2.82 7.13 -4.65
N THR A 231 -2.75 7.96 -3.61
CA THR A 231 -1.51 8.67 -3.26
C THR A 231 -0.40 7.69 -2.86
N ALA A 232 -0.72 6.64 -2.11
CA ALA A 232 0.25 5.60 -1.74
C ALA A 232 0.73 4.80 -2.97
N VAL A 233 -0.20 4.38 -3.85
CA VAL A 233 0.14 3.63 -5.08
C VAL A 233 0.97 4.50 -6.03
N ALA A 234 0.56 5.74 -6.28
CA ALA A 234 1.30 6.69 -7.12
C ALA A 234 2.69 6.99 -6.57
N SER A 235 2.87 7.01 -5.25
CA SER A 235 4.19 7.15 -4.63
C SER A 235 5.04 5.87 -4.65
N GLY A 236 4.55 4.77 -5.27
CA GLY A 236 5.32 3.56 -5.53
C GLY A 236 5.06 2.39 -4.56
N CYS A 237 4.08 2.47 -3.65
CA CYS A 237 3.70 1.32 -2.83
C CYS A 237 3.26 0.14 -3.70
N LYS A 238 3.67 -1.06 -3.30
CA LYS A 238 3.41 -2.35 -3.98
C LYS A 238 2.42 -3.24 -3.23
N GLY A 239 1.79 -2.71 -2.20
CA GLY A 239 0.72 -3.38 -1.46
C GLY A 239 0.11 -2.45 -0.44
N ILE A 240 -1.17 -2.65 -0.18
CA ILE A 240 -1.97 -1.85 0.73
C ILE A 240 -2.68 -2.77 1.71
N HIS A 241 -2.55 -2.47 3.00
CA HIS A 241 -3.40 -3.03 4.03
C HIS A 241 -4.29 -1.94 4.62
N TRP A 242 -5.46 -2.34 5.13
CA TRP A 242 -6.39 -1.45 5.81
C TRP A 242 -6.41 -1.72 7.31
N PHE A 243 -6.30 -0.71 8.11
CA PHE A 243 -6.54 -0.76 9.54
C PHE A 243 -7.93 -0.24 9.84
N PHE A 244 -8.85 -1.07 10.16
CA PHE A 244 -9.04 -2.50 10.03
C PHE A 244 -10.43 -2.78 9.38
N PHE A 245 -10.78 -4.06 9.14
CA PHE A 245 -11.98 -4.41 8.38
C PHE A 245 -13.21 -4.68 9.27
N TYR A 246 -13.01 -5.40 10.38
CA TYR A 246 -14.08 -5.80 11.31
C TYR A 246 -14.16 -4.84 12.49
N GLY A 247 -15.30 -4.17 12.64
CA GLY A 247 -15.56 -3.23 13.73
C GLY A 247 -15.52 -3.87 15.11
N GLN A 248 -15.16 -3.06 16.09
CA GLN A 248 -15.14 -3.43 17.50
C GLN A 248 -16.10 -2.51 18.26
N ASN A 249 -16.82 -3.06 19.26
CA ASN A 249 -17.82 -2.32 20.03
C ASN A 249 -17.27 -1.72 21.33
N PHE A 250 -15.96 -1.63 21.48
CA PHE A 250 -15.30 -1.03 22.63
C PHE A 250 -14.33 0.08 22.17
N ARG A 251 -13.88 0.90 23.12
CA ARG A 251 -13.11 2.11 22.87
C ARG A 251 -13.87 3.08 21.94
N ASN A 252 -13.18 3.89 21.15
CA ASN A 252 -13.82 4.85 20.25
C ASN A 252 -13.73 4.45 18.76
N TYR A 253 -13.60 3.14 18.47
CA TYR A 253 -13.64 2.63 17.10
C TYR A 253 -15.02 2.82 16.49
N ARG A 254 -15.06 3.32 15.24
CA ARG A 254 -16.32 3.60 14.53
C ARG A 254 -16.14 3.61 13.02
N GLY A 255 -17.21 3.31 12.29
CA GLY A 255 -17.26 3.40 10.83
C GLY A 255 -16.46 2.31 10.10
N ALA A 256 -16.21 1.17 10.74
CA ALA A 256 -15.53 0.04 10.10
C ALA A 256 -16.35 -0.53 8.93
N PRO A 257 -15.72 -1.14 7.91
CA PRO A 257 -16.41 -1.77 6.78
C PRO A 257 -17.42 -2.84 7.20
N ILE A 258 -17.10 -3.63 8.20
CA ILE A 258 -18.05 -4.57 8.85
C ILE A 258 -18.31 -4.07 10.26
N SER A 259 -19.58 -3.88 10.61
CA SER A 259 -19.99 -3.45 11.94
C SER A 259 -19.60 -4.50 13.02
N PRO A 260 -19.57 -4.13 14.31
CA PRO A 260 -19.35 -5.09 15.39
C PRO A 260 -20.38 -6.23 15.44
N TYR A 261 -21.48 -6.08 14.71
CA TYR A 261 -22.59 -7.05 14.64
C TYR A 261 -22.61 -7.88 13.36
N GLY A 262 -21.53 -7.75 12.53
CA GLY A 262 -21.37 -8.50 11.29
C GLY A 262 -22.06 -7.89 10.06
N GLU A 263 -22.61 -6.67 10.16
CA GLU A 263 -23.31 -6.02 9.08
C GLU A 263 -22.33 -5.21 8.20
N LYS A 264 -22.56 -5.22 6.88
CA LYS A 264 -21.85 -4.34 5.95
C LYS A 264 -22.27 -2.89 6.20
N THR A 265 -21.30 -2.00 6.31
CA THR A 265 -21.52 -0.56 6.36
C THR A 265 -21.29 0.05 4.99
N ILE A 266 -21.61 1.34 4.83
CA ILE A 266 -21.32 2.06 3.59
C ILE A 266 -19.81 2.05 3.24
N ALA A 267 -18.92 2.03 4.24
CA ALA A 267 -17.47 1.94 4.02
C ALA A 267 -17.07 0.64 3.31
N TYR A 268 -17.80 -0.47 3.53
CA TYR A 268 -17.58 -1.70 2.77
C TYR A 268 -17.85 -1.51 1.28
N ASP A 269 -18.95 -0.83 0.92
CA ASP A 269 -19.32 -0.62 -0.49
C ASP A 269 -18.34 0.33 -1.17
N TRP A 270 -17.90 1.39 -0.51
CA TRP A 270 -16.87 2.31 -0.99
C TRP A 270 -15.53 1.60 -1.24
N MET A 271 -15.07 0.79 -0.27
CA MET A 271 -13.83 0.01 -0.44
C MET A 271 -13.95 -0.99 -1.59
N LYS A 272 -15.10 -1.67 -1.69
CA LYS A 272 -15.35 -2.60 -2.78
C LYS A 272 -15.30 -1.92 -4.15
N LEU A 273 -15.91 -0.75 -4.28
CA LEU A 273 -15.87 0.03 -5.52
C LEU A 273 -14.43 0.46 -5.86
N LEU A 274 -13.73 1.05 -4.89
CA LEU A 274 -12.34 1.47 -5.03
C LEU A 274 -11.42 0.33 -5.49
N HIS A 275 -11.47 -0.81 -4.80
CA HIS A 275 -10.60 -1.94 -5.12
C HIS A 275 -10.93 -2.55 -6.50
N ARG A 276 -12.20 -2.69 -6.83
CA ARG A 276 -12.61 -3.22 -8.15
C ARG A 276 -12.17 -2.29 -9.28
N THR A 277 -12.44 -1.00 -9.15
CA THR A 277 -11.98 -0.01 -10.14
C THR A 277 -10.46 -0.06 -10.33
N PHE A 278 -9.71 -0.15 -9.22
CA PHE A 278 -8.25 -0.27 -9.28
C PHE A 278 -7.80 -1.59 -9.92
N HIS A 279 -8.42 -2.72 -9.55
CA HIS A 279 -8.07 -4.03 -10.14
C HIS A 279 -8.37 -4.09 -11.63
N ASP A 280 -9.47 -3.51 -12.06
CA ASP A 280 -9.89 -3.54 -13.46
C ASP A 280 -9.00 -2.62 -14.33
N ASN A 281 -8.51 -1.49 -13.78
CA ASN A 281 -7.82 -0.47 -14.59
C ASN A 281 -6.30 -0.40 -14.39
N HIS A 282 -5.78 -0.63 -13.15
CA HIS A 282 -4.41 -0.23 -12.84
C HIS A 282 -3.58 -1.31 -12.14
N ALA A 283 -4.17 -2.29 -11.47
CA ALA A 283 -3.48 -3.16 -10.53
C ALA A 283 -2.35 -3.98 -11.17
N SER A 284 -2.59 -4.64 -12.30
CA SER A 284 -1.57 -5.44 -12.98
C SER A 284 -0.45 -4.57 -13.52
N LEU A 285 -0.80 -3.42 -14.09
CA LEU A 285 0.18 -2.45 -14.59
C LEU A 285 1.05 -1.92 -13.44
N MET A 286 0.44 -1.39 -12.37
CA MET A 286 1.18 -0.83 -11.24
C MET A 286 2.01 -1.88 -10.48
N SER A 287 1.62 -3.16 -10.54
CA SER A 287 2.44 -4.25 -10.01
C SER A 287 3.73 -4.46 -10.80
N ALA A 288 3.66 -4.33 -12.12
CA ALA A 288 4.79 -4.56 -13.03
C ALA A 288 5.74 -3.36 -13.13
N LEU A 289 5.22 -2.14 -13.02
CA LEU A 289 6.00 -0.91 -13.19
C LEU A 289 6.99 -0.67 -12.04
N THR A 290 8.16 -0.13 -12.35
CA THR A 290 9.17 0.33 -11.39
C THR A 290 8.98 1.84 -11.17
N HIS A 291 8.77 2.25 -9.92
CA HIS A 291 8.66 3.65 -9.54
C HIS A 291 10.01 4.36 -9.62
N LYS A 292 10.05 5.51 -10.32
CA LYS A 292 11.25 6.35 -10.48
C LYS A 292 11.23 7.52 -9.50
N GLU A 293 10.34 8.49 -9.70
CA GLU A 293 10.27 9.71 -8.92
C GLU A 293 8.82 10.15 -8.73
N THR A 294 8.58 10.92 -7.68
CA THR A 294 7.30 11.57 -7.37
C THR A 294 7.53 13.03 -7.02
N TYR A 295 6.71 13.89 -7.58
CA TYR A 295 6.68 15.32 -7.31
C TYR A 295 5.27 15.75 -6.93
N HIS A 296 5.17 16.81 -6.14
CA HIS A 296 3.91 17.48 -5.84
C HIS A 296 3.73 18.71 -6.73
N THR A 297 2.50 19.18 -6.89
CA THR A 297 2.21 20.45 -7.58
C THR A 297 1.43 21.37 -6.66
N HIS A 298 1.56 22.68 -6.85
CA HIS A 298 0.99 23.75 -6.03
C HIS A 298 1.42 23.75 -4.57
N LYS A 299 1.40 22.62 -3.89
CA LYS A 299 1.83 22.48 -2.51
C LYS A 299 2.60 21.18 -2.29
N ALA A 300 3.82 21.29 -1.79
CA ALA A 300 4.64 20.14 -1.39
C ALA A 300 4.34 19.76 0.06
N TYR A 301 4.32 18.45 0.32
CA TYR A 301 4.19 17.85 1.64
C TYR A 301 5.29 16.80 1.84
N GLY A 302 5.70 16.56 3.09
CA GLY A 302 6.53 15.43 3.48
C GLY A 302 7.89 15.37 2.81
N GLU A 303 8.55 16.51 2.62
CA GLU A 303 9.85 16.62 1.94
C GLU A 303 9.84 16.14 0.46
N TYR A 304 8.66 16.06 -0.19
CA TYR A 304 8.59 15.92 -1.64
C TYR A 304 8.93 17.25 -2.30
N GLU A 305 9.54 17.21 -3.48
CA GLU A 305 9.83 18.39 -4.26
C GLU A 305 8.60 18.83 -5.08
N LEU A 306 8.51 20.13 -5.36
CA LEU A 306 7.55 20.63 -6.34
C LEU A 306 8.03 20.27 -7.75
N PHE A 307 7.10 19.86 -8.61
CA PHE A 307 7.37 19.59 -10.00
C PHE A 307 7.82 20.88 -10.71
N HIS A 308 8.88 20.79 -11.49
CA HIS A 308 9.47 21.91 -12.20
C HIS A 308 9.88 21.50 -13.62
N GLU A 309 10.05 22.46 -14.52
CA GLU A 309 10.27 22.24 -15.95
C GLU A 309 11.49 21.37 -16.32
N ASN A 310 12.47 21.26 -15.41
CA ASN A 310 13.66 20.44 -15.61
C ASN A 310 13.55 19.04 -14.96
N ALA A 311 12.45 18.76 -14.29
CA ALA A 311 12.24 17.47 -13.64
C ALA A 311 12.00 16.33 -14.65
N HIS A 312 11.54 16.66 -15.85
CA HIS A 312 11.26 15.69 -16.90
C HIS A 312 11.62 16.22 -18.30
N ALA A 313 12.03 15.34 -19.19
CA ALA A 313 12.49 15.74 -20.54
C ALA A 313 11.35 16.33 -21.39
N THR A 314 10.17 15.71 -21.35
CA THR A 314 9.04 16.04 -22.23
C THR A 314 7.91 16.80 -21.52
N ILE A 315 7.67 16.59 -20.23
CA ILE A 315 6.64 17.30 -19.46
C ILE A 315 7.25 18.57 -18.85
N LYS A 316 6.62 19.70 -19.08
CA LYS A 316 7.11 21.00 -18.59
C LYS A 316 6.39 21.46 -17.34
N THR A 317 5.07 21.31 -17.29
CA THR A 317 4.27 21.62 -16.10
C THR A 317 3.15 20.61 -15.93
N MET A 318 2.68 20.49 -14.71
CA MET A 318 1.39 19.94 -14.34
C MET A 318 0.66 20.97 -13.51
N GLU A 319 -0.50 21.37 -13.96
CA GLU A 319 -1.30 22.42 -13.34
C GLU A 319 -2.74 21.95 -13.10
N SER A 320 -3.41 22.50 -12.11
CA SER A 320 -4.84 22.36 -11.90
C SER A 320 -5.54 23.71 -12.10
N GLN A 321 -6.77 23.70 -12.56
CA GLN A 321 -7.49 24.92 -12.96
C GLN A 321 -7.71 25.86 -11.78
N HIS A 322 -7.91 25.35 -10.56
CA HIS A 322 -8.19 26.13 -9.36
C HIS A 322 -7.09 26.03 -8.29
N ASN A 323 -5.86 25.66 -8.68
CA ASN A 323 -4.71 25.46 -7.79
C ASN A 323 -4.90 24.34 -6.75
N VAL A 324 -5.71 23.35 -7.06
CA VAL A 324 -5.84 22.12 -6.24
C VAL A 324 -4.51 21.36 -6.27
N PRO A 325 -3.95 20.94 -5.13
CA PRO A 325 -2.70 20.20 -5.11
C PRO A 325 -2.78 18.92 -5.92
N GLY A 326 -1.71 18.57 -6.60
CA GLY A 326 -1.58 17.33 -7.38
C GLY A 326 -0.30 16.57 -7.05
N ILE A 327 -0.25 15.33 -7.51
CA ILE A 327 0.94 14.48 -7.53
C ILE A 327 1.19 14.06 -8.97
N ILE A 328 2.44 14.11 -9.40
CA ILE A 328 2.91 13.53 -10.65
C ILE A 328 4.03 12.55 -10.33
N SER A 329 3.91 11.32 -10.81
CA SER A 329 4.86 10.25 -10.56
C SER A 329 5.25 9.55 -11.84
N PHE A 330 6.53 9.21 -11.95
CA PHE A 330 7.12 8.56 -13.10
C PHE A 330 7.43 7.09 -12.80
N PHE A 331 7.06 6.23 -13.74
CA PHE A 331 7.26 4.80 -13.68
C PHE A 331 7.85 4.28 -14.99
N GLU A 332 8.46 3.11 -14.93
CA GLU A 332 9.06 2.46 -16.10
C GLU A 332 8.74 0.95 -16.06
N ASP A 333 8.41 0.39 -17.22
CA ASP A 333 8.29 -1.06 -17.37
C ASP A 333 9.66 -1.74 -17.58
N GLU A 334 9.68 -3.06 -17.69
CA GLU A 334 10.88 -3.86 -17.90
C GLU A 334 11.60 -3.58 -19.25
N ASN A 335 10.92 -2.94 -20.21
CA ASN A 335 11.46 -2.56 -21.52
C ASN A 335 11.94 -1.11 -21.58
N GLY A 336 11.85 -0.36 -20.47
CA GLY A 336 12.19 1.06 -20.40
C GLY A 336 11.11 2.00 -20.92
N LYS A 337 9.87 1.50 -21.10
CA LYS A 337 8.72 2.31 -21.50
C LYS A 337 8.21 3.08 -20.27
N GLU A 338 8.07 4.39 -20.42
CA GLU A 338 7.66 5.28 -19.34
C GLU A 338 6.15 5.41 -19.22
N TYR A 339 5.67 5.47 -17.97
CA TYR A 339 4.30 5.75 -17.58
C TYR A 339 4.27 6.85 -16.53
N ILE A 340 3.24 7.68 -16.60
CA ILE A 340 3.08 8.86 -15.75
C ILE A 340 1.76 8.74 -15.01
N ALA A 341 1.81 8.60 -13.69
CA ALA A 341 0.63 8.65 -12.86
C ALA A 341 0.41 10.08 -12.35
N ILE A 342 -0.78 10.61 -12.54
CA ILE A 342 -1.21 11.86 -11.91
C ILE A 342 -2.31 11.59 -10.91
N VAL A 343 -2.31 12.31 -9.78
CA VAL A 343 -3.31 12.17 -8.72
C VAL A 343 -3.80 13.55 -8.32
N ASN A 344 -5.11 13.68 -8.17
CA ASN A 344 -5.71 14.80 -7.46
C ASN A 344 -5.39 14.66 -5.96
N ASN A 345 -4.48 15.49 -5.45
CA ASN A 345 -4.02 15.42 -4.05
C ASN A 345 -4.92 16.22 -3.09
N SER A 346 -6.21 16.25 -3.37
CA SER A 346 -7.24 16.77 -2.48
C SER A 346 -8.26 15.67 -2.17
N PRO A 347 -8.64 15.45 -0.90
CA PRO A 347 -9.76 14.58 -0.56
C PRO A 347 -11.12 15.32 -0.59
N PHE A 348 -11.20 16.55 -1.10
CA PHE A 348 -12.38 17.40 -1.02
C PHE A 348 -12.84 17.98 -2.35
N GLU A 349 -11.92 18.27 -3.28
CA GLU A 349 -12.20 19.08 -4.46
C GLU A 349 -11.87 18.31 -5.73
N SER A 350 -12.80 18.29 -6.68
CA SER A 350 -12.53 17.86 -8.05
C SER A 350 -11.93 19.02 -8.84
N ASP A 351 -10.99 18.74 -9.74
CA ASP A 351 -10.44 19.77 -10.61
C ASP A 351 -9.97 19.21 -11.96
N LEU A 352 -9.76 20.08 -12.92
CA LEU A 352 -9.12 19.78 -14.20
C LEU A 352 -7.60 19.86 -14.05
N PHE A 353 -6.94 18.74 -14.19
CA PHE A 353 -5.47 18.65 -14.19
C PHE A 353 -4.94 18.58 -15.62
N THR A 354 -3.95 19.41 -15.94
CA THR A 354 -3.38 19.52 -17.28
C THR A 354 -1.86 19.39 -17.26
N LEU A 355 -1.35 18.65 -18.23
CA LEU A 355 0.08 18.54 -18.53
C LEU A 355 0.44 19.45 -19.69
N SER A 356 1.50 20.25 -19.57
CA SER A 356 2.16 20.93 -20.68
C SER A 356 3.31 20.05 -21.18
N ILE A 357 3.24 19.62 -22.42
CA ILE A 357 4.09 18.58 -23.01
C ILE A 357 4.85 19.16 -24.20
N SER A 358 6.12 18.76 -24.37
CA SER A 358 6.97 19.15 -25.49
C SER A 358 6.42 18.64 -26.82
N LYS A 359 6.58 19.43 -27.89
CA LYS A 359 6.23 19.11 -29.28
C LYS A 359 6.93 17.86 -29.87
N GLN A 360 7.98 17.38 -29.24
CA GLN A 360 8.63 16.14 -29.66
C GLN A 360 7.79 14.89 -29.40
N VAL A 361 6.76 15.00 -28.56
CA VAL A 361 5.80 13.94 -28.28
C VAL A 361 4.79 13.88 -29.44
N SER A 362 4.65 12.70 -30.05
CA SER A 362 3.75 12.44 -31.18
C SER A 362 2.34 12.06 -30.75
N CYS A 363 2.22 11.35 -29.61
CA CYS A 363 0.94 10.92 -29.06
C CYS A 363 0.94 10.97 -27.54
N VAL A 364 -0.23 11.26 -26.97
CA VAL A 364 -0.51 11.19 -25.53
C VAL A 364 -1.67 10.21 -25.33
N PHE A 365 -1.44 9.18 -24.56
CA PHE A 365 -2.42 8.15 -24.27
C PHE A 365 -2.85 8.16 -22.80
N LEU A 366 -4.14 7.99 -22.55
CA LEU A 366 -4.69 7.54 -21.27
C LEU A 366 -4.67 6.01 -21.24
N ILE A 367 -4.24 5.44 -20.13
CA ILE A 367 -4.05 4.00 -19.98
C ILE A 367 -5.16 3.42 -19.12
N HIS A 368 -5.90 2.49 -19.69
CA HIS A 368 -7.01 1.79 -19.06
C HIS A 368 -6.79 0.26 -19.08
N GLN A 369 -7.63 -0.46 -18.36
CA GLN A 369 -7.67 -1.93 -18.38
C GLN A 369 -6.29 -2.57 -18.23
N ASN A 370 -5.51 -2.05 -17.24
CA ASN A 370 -4.16 -2.55 -16.95
C ASN A 370 -3.16 -2.45 -18.13
N GLY A 371 -3.34 -1.50 -19.01
CA GLY A 371 -2.51 -1.28 -20.20
C GLY A 371 -2.99 -2.03 -21.45
N GLU A 372 -4.11 -2.76 -21.37
CA GLU A 372 -4.70 -3.43 -22.53
C GLU A 372 -5.42 -2.45 -23.47
N TYR A 373 -5.86 -1.30 -22.95
CA TYR A 373 -6.49 -0.24 -23.74
C TYR A 373 -5.76 1.09 -23.51
N GLU A 374 -5.27 1.67 -24.62
CA GLU A 374 -4.62 2.98 -24.67
C GLU A 374 -5.54 3.95 -25.45
N GLU A 375 -6.13 4.91 -24.76
CA GLU A 375 -7.01 5.91 -25.36
C GLU A 375 -6.19 7.10 -25.86
N ASP A 376 -6.18 7.33 -27.17
CA ASP A 376 -5.53 8.51 -27.76
C ASP A 376 -6.27 9.79 -27.35
N MET A 377 -5.59 10.67 -26.62
CA MET A 377 -6.16 11.91 -26.11
C MET A 377 -6.65 12.87 -27.18
N ARG A 378 -6.17 12.74 -28.43
CA ARG A 378 -6.63 13.59 -29.57
C ARG A 378 -8.07 13.30 -29.97
N ILE A 379 -8.56 12.12 -29.67
CA ILE A 379 -9.93 11.66 -30.00
C ILE A 379 -10.76 11.33 -28.75
N SER A 380 -10.22 11.63 -27.57
CA SER A 380 -10.86 11.38 -26.28
C SER A 380 -12.14 12.22 -26.10
N HIS A 381 -13.01 11.77 -25.19
CA HIS A 381 -14.33 12.32 -24.98
C HIS A 381 -14.37 13.35 -23.81
N HIS A 382 -15.53 13.90 -23.60
CA HIS A 382 -16.02 15.00 -22.77
C HIS A 382 -15.25 15.44 -21.51
N ASP A 383 -14.51 14.54 -20.84
CA ASP A 383 -13.80 14.85 -19.57
C ASP A 383 -12.30 15.04 -19.79
N ALA A 384 -11.83 15.03 -21.03
CA ALA A 384 -10.45 15.21 -21.41
C ALA A 384 -10.26 16.46 -22.27
N ILE A 385 -9.11 17.10 -22.14
CA ILE A 385 -8.66 18.22 -22.94
C ILE A 385 -7.43 17.80 -23.71
N PHE A 386 -7.43 18.08 -25.03
CA PHE A 386 -6.25 18.00 -25.86
C PHE A 386 -6.20 19.26 -26.76
N GLU A 387 -5.17 20.07 -26.55
CA GLU A 387 -4.93 21.28 -27.33
C GLU A 387 -3.48 21.28 -27.83
N GLU A 388 -3.31 21.51 -29.10
CA GLU A 388 -1.99 21.59 -29.74
C GLU A 388 -1.72 23.03 -30.21
N THR A 389 -0.60 23.60 -29.74
CA THR A 389 -0.12 24.90 -30.12
C THR A 389 1.18 24.78 -30.94
N ASP A 390 1.72 25.87 -31.44
CA ASP A 390 3.01 25.86 -32.16
C ASP A 390 4.19 25.42 -31.31
N SER A 391 4.11 25.57 -29.98
CA SER A 391 5.21 25.31 -29.03
C SER A 391 5.03 24.14 -28.11
N SER A 392 3.79 23.69 -27.83
CA SER A 392 3.48 22.65 -26.84
C SER A 392 2.20 21.94 -27.15
N ILE A 393 2.03 20.78 -26.49
CA ILE A 393 0.78 20.05 -26.37
C ILE A 393 0.27 20.26 -24.94
N ARG A 394 -1.02 20.54 -24.79
CA ARG A 394 -1.72 20.58 -23.52
C ARG A 394 -2.71 19.42 -23.47
N ALA A 395 -2.50 18.47 -22.56
CA ALA A 395 -3.38 17.34 -22.34
C ALA A 395 -3.83 17.31 -20.89
N GLY A 396 -5.11 17.00 -20.65
CA GLY A 396 -5.64 17.00 -19.27
C GLY A 396 -6.96 16.28 -19.11
N VAL A 397 -7.28 15.99 -17.87
CA VAL A 397 -8.49 15.29 -17.45
C VAL A 397 -9.06 15.90 -16.17
N TYR A 398 -10.39 15.81 -16.01
CA TYR A 398 -11.04 16.08 -14.73
C TYR A 398 -10.81 14.92 -13.78
N LEU A 399 -10.33 15.21 -12.58
CA LEU A 399 -10.09 14.22 -11.53
C LEU A 399 -10.98 14.51 -10.32
N ALA A 400 -11.74 13.51 -9.90
CA ALA A 400 -12.44 13.52 -8.60
C ALA A 400 -11.42 13.56 -7.43
N PRO A 401 -11.84 13.90 -6.20
CA PRO A 401 -10.97 13.88 -5.05
C PRO A 401 -10.22 12.55 -4.91
N GLY A 402 -8.88 12.60 -4.84
CA GLY A 402 -8.03 11.42 -4.74
C GLY A 402 -7.99 10.51 -5.96
N GLN A 403 -8.59 10.87 -7.09
CA GLN A 403 -8.53 10.06 -8.31
C GLN A 403 -7.14 10.07 -8.92
N MET A 404 -6.74 8.92 -9.46
CA MET A 404 -5.50 8.70 -10.19
C MET A 404 -5.80 8.34 -11.64
N GLU A 405 -5.05 8.93 -12.58
CA GLU A 405 -5.01 8.50 -13.97
C GLU A 405 -3.56 8.26 -14.41
N ILE A 406 -3.39 7.37 -15.39
CA ILE A 406 -2.08 6.99 -15.91
C ILE A 406 -1.99 7.40 -17.37
N PHE A 407 -0.92 8.13 -17.70
CA PHE A 407 -0.59 8.55 -19.05
C PHE A 407 0.62 7.80 -19.57
N ARG A 408 0.70 7.69 -20.89
CA ARG A 408 1.89 7.30 -21.64
C ARG A 408 2.12 8.30 -22.79
N LEU A 409 3.37 8.66 -22.95
CA LEU A 409 3.81 9.52 -24.04
C LEU A 409 4.56 8.70 -25.08
N GLU A 410 4.33 9.02 -26.35
CA GLU A 410 5.09 8.48 -27.47
C GLU A 410 5.87 9.60 -28.13
N VAL A 411 7.19 9.46 -28.18
CA VAL A 411 8.13 10.46 -28.71
C VAL A 411 8.45 10.17 -30.16
#